data_dc6779b3bf3ef4506493fd196f2614e6
#
_entry.id   dc6779b3bf3ef4506493fd196f2614e6
#
_cell.length_a   1.000
_cell.length_b   1.000
_cell.length_c   1.000
_cell.angle_alpha   90.00
_cell.angle_beta   90.00
_cell.angle_gamma   90.00
#
_symmetry.space_group_name_H-M   'P 1'
#
loop_
_entity.id
_entity.type
_entity.pdbx_description
1 polymer ?
#
loop_
_entity_poly.entity_id
_entity_poly.type
_entity_poly.pdbx_seq_one_letter_code
_entity_poly.pdbx_strand_id
1 'polypeptide(L)'
;MDKLIQTLISGLSLGSIYALIALGYTMVYGIAKMLNFAHGDIIMVGAYAVITAVFTMGLPPFIAILISIALCALLGIVIEFLAYRPLRQAQPLAVLITAIGVSYLLQNLALLIYGSEQKAFPMIVALPTVHIGGVYIDGITLATLVVTAVIMVAISLFINKTRMGKAMRAVSEDKEAAELMGISVNRTITVTFAIGSALAGVAAIFYGAAYTYIRPTTGAMPGIKAFTAAVFGGIGSIPGAMLGGILLGVIEQLSKTYISTLWADAIVFGVLVVVLVVKPTGLLGKKISEKV
;
A
#
# COMPACT_ATOMS: atom_id res chain seq x y z
N MET A 1 -13.71 -27.26 -11.02
CA MET A 1 -12.61 -27.08 -10.06
C MET A 1 -11.62 -26.02 -10.55
N ASP A 2 -11.25 -26.05 -11.81
CA ASP A 2 -10.25 -25.13 -12.40
C ASP A 2 -10.60 -23.66 -12.27
N LYS A 3 -11.90 -23.30 -12.47
CA LYS A 3 -12.37 -21.92 -12.29
C LYS A 3 -12.19 -21.42 -10.85
N LEU A 4 -12.41 -22.24 -9.84
CA LEU A 4 -12.21 -21.85 -8.44
C LEU A 4 -10.73 -21.64 -8.14
N ILE A 5 -9.87 -22.56 -8.58
CA ILE A 5 -8.42 -22.46 -8.40
C ILE A 5 -7.89 -21.20 -9.10
N GLN A 6 -8.31 -20.95 -10.34
CA GLN A 6 -7.96 -19.74 -11.09
C GLN A 6 -8.39 -18.48 -10.36
N THR A 7 -9.61 -18.45 -9.82
CA THR A 7 -10.13 -17.31 -9.05
C THR A 7 -9.34 -17.08 -7.76
N LEU A 8 -8.97 -18.14 -7.06
CA LEU A 8 -8.13 -18.03 -5.84
C LEU A 8 -6.74 -17.50 -6.15
N ILE A 9 -6.10 -17.96 -7.22
CA ILE A 9 -4.77 -17.47 -7.64
C ILE A 9 -4.85 -15.99 -8.01
N SER A 10 -5.85 -15.59 -8.79
CA SER A 10 -6.07 -14.18 -9.14
C SER A 10 -6.38 -13.33 -7.90
N GLY A 11 -7.14 -13.88 -6.95
CA GLY A 11 -7.44 -13.25 -5.68
C GLY A 11 -6.21 -13.09 -4.79
N LEU A 12 -5.33 -14.09 -4.74
CA LEU A 12 -4.05 -14.01 -4.04
C LEU A 12 -3.13 -12.96 -4.67
N SER A 13 -3.08 -12.87 -6.00
CA SER A 13 -2.31 -11.83 -6.71
C SER A 13 -2.80 -10.43 -6.36
N LEU A 14 -4.10 -10.19 -6.50
CA LEU A 14 -4.72 -8.90 -6.13
C LEU A 14 -4.52 -8.59 -4.64
N GLY A 15 -4.72 -9.58 -3.78
CA GLY A 15 -4.52 -9.47 -2.34
C GLY A 15 -3.08 -9.17 -1.97
N SER A 16 -2.10 -9.67 -2.72
CA SER A 16 -0.69 -9.36 -2.54
C SER A 16 -0.38 -7.89 -2.83
N ILE A 17 -0.99 -7.31 -3.87
CA ILE A 17 -0.88 -5.87 -4.15
C ILE A 17 -1.49 -5.06 -2.99
N TYR A 18 -2.69 -5.43 -2.54
CA TYR A 18 -3.31 -4.77 -1.38
C TYR A 18 -2.49 -4.93 -0.10
N ALA A 19 -1.86 -6.08 0.12
CA ALA A 19 -0.99 -6.31 1.26
C ALA A 19 0.25 -5.41 1.25
N LEU A 20 0.89 -5.18 0.09
CA LEU A 20 2.01 -4.24 -0.04
C LEU A 20 1.60 -2.81 0.32
N ILE A 21 0.45 -2.37 -0.18
CA ILE A 21 -0.06 -1.03 0.10
C ILE A 21 -0.47 -0.92 1.58
N ALA A 22 -1.16 -1.93 2.10
CA ALA A 22 -1.60 -2.00 3.51
C ALA A 22 -0.42 -2.02 4.49
N LEU A 23 0.71 -2.62 4.11
CA LEU A 23 1.96 -2.54 4.87
C LEU A 23 2.44 -1.10 5.01
N GLY A 24 2.43 -0.33 3.91
CA GLY A 24 2.79 1.09 3.95
C GLY A 24 1.88 1.88 4.90
N TYR A 25 0.56 1.70 4.81
CA TYR A 25 -0.40 2.29 5.76
C TYR A 25 -0.14 1.89 7.20
N THR A 26 0.01 0.60 7.43
CA THR A 26 0.21 0.05 8.79
C THR A 26 1.51 0.52 9.41
N MET A 27 2.59 0.65 8.64
CA MET A 27 3.85 1.18 9.14
C MET A 27 3.72 2.64 9.55
N VAL A 28 3.14 3.49 8.68
CA VAL A 28 2.96 4.90 8.96
C VAL A 28 2.04 5.10 10.17
N TYR A 29 0.86 4.49 10.16
CA TYR A 29 -0.07 4.61 11.28
C TYR A 29 0.48 4.00 12.57
N GLY A 30 1.09 2.83 12.49
CA GLY A 30 1.63 2.12 13.66
C GLY A 30 2.68 2.96 14.41
N ILE A 31 3.50 3.73 13.69
CA ILE A 31 4.63 4.47 14.25
C ILE A 31 4.31 5.96 14.44
N ALA A 32 3.78 6.62 13.43
CA ALA A 32 3.46 8.04 13.51
C ALA A 32 2.10 8.32 14.19
N LYS A 33 1.19 7.33 14.24
CA LYS A 33 -0.21 7.45 14.70
C LYS A 33 -1.02 8.45 13.86
N MET A 34 -0.69 8.57 12.57
CA MET A 34 -1.33 9.49 11.63
C MET A 34 -1.79 8.71 10.40
N LEU A 35 -3.02 8.98 9.94
CA LEU A 35 -3.57 8.38 8.72
C LEU A 35 -3.09 9.16 7.51
N ASN A 36 -2.56 8.47 6.51
CA ASN A 36 -2.09 9.07 5.27
C ASN A 36 -2.98 8.65 4.09
N PHE A 37 -4.10 9.36 3.86
CA PHE A 37 -4.97 9.05 2.72
C PHE A 37 -4.34 9.34 1.35
N ALA A 38 -3.29 10.18 1.29
CA ALA A 38 -2.52 10.40 0.06
C ALA A 38 -1.66 9.18 -0.34
N HIS A 39 -1.57 8.14 0.50
CA HIS A 39 -0.74 6.97 0.23
C HIS A 39 -1.15 6.22 -1.05
N GLY A 40 -2.46 6.17 -1.35
CA GLY A 40 -2.97 5.63 -2.60
C GLY A 40 -2.46 6.42 -3.83
N ASP A 41 -2.40 7.76 -3.72
CA ASP A 41 -1.95 8.59 -4.84
C ASP A 41 -0.43 8.52 -5.05
N ILE A 42 0.35 8.10 -4.05
CA ILE A 42 1.77 7.77 -4.25
C ILE A 42 1.91 6.60 -5.23
N ILE A 43 0.98 5.63 -5.22
CA ILE A 43 0.95 4.53 -6.20
C ILE A 43 0.76 5.09 -7.62
N MET A 44 -0.18 5.99 -7.79
CA MET A 44 -0.43 6.67 -9.06
C MET A 44 0.83 7.42 -9.54
N VAL A 45 1.50 8.16 -8.67
CA VAL A 45 2.76 8.85 -9.00
C VAL A 45 3.84 7.85 -9.40
N GLY A 46 3.98 6.74 -8.67
CA GLY A 46 4.91 5.66 -9.01
C GLY A 46 4.65 5.05 -10.38
N ALA A 47 3.38 4.82 -10.72
CA ALA A 47 3.00 4.29 -12.02
C ALA A 47 3.29 5.30 -13.16
N TYR A 48 3.01 6.59 -12.96
CA TYR A 48 3.38 7.63 -13.92
C TYR A 48 4.90 7.80 -14.06
N ALA A 49 5.66 7.61 -12.98
CA ALA A 49 7.12 7.63 -13.06
C ALA A 49 7.65 6.52 -13.98
N VAL A 50 7.08 5.32 -13.90
CA VAL A 50 7.42 4.21 -14.81
C VAL A 50 7.04 4.56 -16.26
N ILE A 51 5.83 5.07 -16.50
CA ILE A 51 5.37 5.48 -17.83
C ILE A 51 6.32 6.52 -18.43
N THR A 52 6.68 7.54 -17.66
CA THR A 52 7.60 8.59 -18.11
C THR A 52 9.00 8.05 -18.38
N ALA A 53 9.53 7.23 -17.48
CA ALA A 53 10.87 6.65 -17.65
C ALA A 53 10.97 5.78 -18.90
N VAL A 54 9.96 4.95 -19.18
CA VAL A 54 9.99 4.04 -20.33
C VAL A 54 9.62 4.74 -21.63
N PHE A 55 8.50 5.47 -21.69
CA PHE A 55 7.99 6.01 -22.96
C PHE A 55 8.58 7.37 -23.33
N THR A 56 8.90 8.21 -22.32
CA THR A 56 9.43 9.56 -22.60
C THR A 56 10.95 9.58 -22.59
N MET A 57 11.57 8.89 -21.62
CA MET A 57 13.02 8.89 -21.46
C MET A 57 13.70 7.73 -22.20
N GLY A 58 12.94 6.74 -22.69
CA GLY A 58 13.49 5.55 -23.36
C GLY A 58 14.35 4.65 -22.48
N LEU A 59 14.16 4.71 -21.16
CA LEU A 59 14.96 3.96 -20.21
C LEU A 59 14.53 2.49 -20.14
N PRO A 60 15.46 1.57 -19.89
CA PRO A 60 15.12 0.16 -19.73
C PRO A 60 14.22 -0.05 -18.50
N PRO A 61 13.32 -1.06 -18.54
CA PRO A 61 12.33 -1.31 -17.50
C PRO A 61 12.90 -1.42 -16.09
N PHE A 62 14.06 -2.02 -15.92
CA PHE A 62 14.71 -2.17 -14.63
C PHE A 62 15.05 -0.80 -13.99
N ILE A 63 15.55 0.15 -14.79
CA ILE A 63 15.84 1.51 -14.31
C ILE A 63 14.54 2.25 -13.98
N ALA A 64 13.50 2.07 -14.78
CA ALA A 64 12.19 2.66 -14.53
C ALA A 64 11.58 2.19 -13.17
N ILE A 65 11.76 0.91 -12.84
CA ILE A 65 11.38 0.35 -11.52
C ILE A 65 12.11 1.09 -10.39
N LEU A 66 13.44 1.23 -10.48
CA LEU A 66 14.23 1.88 -9.45
C LEU A 66 13.87 3.36 -9.30
N ILE A 67 13.63 4.07 -10.41
CA ILE A 67 13.18 5.47 -10.41
C ILE A 67 11.82 5.59 -9.72
N SER A 68 10.88 4.72 -10.03
CA SER A 68 9.55 4.73 -9.40
C SER A 68 9.66 4.57 -7.88
N ILE A 69 10.40 3.58 -7.40
CA ILE A 69 10.58 3.33 -5.97
C ILE A 69 11.28 4.51 -5.29
N ALA A 70 12.35 5.04 -5.89
CA ALA A 70 13.10 6.17 -5.35
C ALA A 70 12.26 7.45 -5.31
N LEU A 71 11.50 7.74 -6.39
CA LEU A 71 10.62 8.90 -6.45
C LEU A 71 9.47 8.80 -5.43
N CYS A 72 8.86 7.63 -5.29
CA CYS A 72 7.84 7.41 -4.28
C CYS A 72 8.40 7.59 -2.85
N ALA A 73 9.59 7.04 -2.56
CA ALA A 73 10.25 7.23 -1.27
C ALA A 73 10.54 8.72 -0.99
N LEU A 74 11.07 9.44 -1.98
CA LEU A 74 11.32 10.87 -1.87
C LEU A 74 10.03 11.65 -1.65
N LEU A 75 8.98 11.35 -2.43
CA LEU A 75 7.66 11.96 -2.27
C LEU A 75 7.10 11.73 -0.86
N GLY A 76 7.26 10.52 -0.32
CA GLY A 76 6.86 10.22 1.05
C GLY A 76 7.59 11.07 2.09
N ILE A 77 8.90 11.32 1.90
CA ILE A 77 9.68 12.22 2.76
C ILE A 77 9.17 13.66 2.64
N VAL A 78 8.92 14.12 1.42
CA VAL A 78 8.40 15.48 1.15
C VAL A 78 7.03 15.69 1.80
N ILE A 79 6.12 14.73 1.63
CA ILE A 79 4.79 14.75 2.23
C ILE A 79 4.88 14.75 3.76
N GLU A 80 5.74 13.92 4.34
CA GLU A 80 5.97 13.91 5.79
C GLU A 80 6.47 15.28 6.26
N PHE A 81 7.49 15.80 5.62
CA PHE A 81 8.16 17.04 6.03
C PHE A 81 7.25 18.28 5.91
N LEU A 82 6.52 18.41 4.79
CA LEU A 82 5.72 19.60 4.51
C LEU A 82 4.30 19.53 5.10
N ALA A 83 3.68 18.36 5.06
CA ALA A 83 2.27 18.23 5.41
C ALA A 83 2.04 17.62 6.80
N TYR A 84 2.78 16.55 7.16
CA TYR A 84 2.49 15.83 8.41
C TYR A 84 3.32 16.28 9.61
N ARG A 85 4.57 16.66 9.38
CA ARG A 85 5.47 17.07 10.47
C ARG A 85 4.95 18.29 11.24
N PRO A 86 4.42 19.35 10.60
CA PRO A 86 3.83 20.48 11.31
C PRO A 86 2.57 20.14 12.11
N LEU A 87 1.86 19.08 11.71
CA LEU A 87 0.56 18.68 12.28
C LEU A 87 0.65 17.59 13.36
N ARG A 88 1.85 17.23 13.82
CA ARG A 88 2.02 16.12 14.80
C ARG A 88 1.37 16.36 16.15
N GLN A 89 1.17 17.63 16.52
CA GLN A 89 0.47 18.03 17.75
C GLN A 89 -0.95 18.59 17.47
N ALA A 90 -1.37 18.61 16.20
CA ALA A 90 -2.68 19.08 15.82
C ALA A 90 -3.77 18.05 16.11
N GLN A 91 -5.02 18.50 16.10
CA GLN A 91 -6.17 17.62 16.24
C GLN A 91 -6.22 16.59 15.09
N PRO A 92 -6.67 15.34 15.34
CA PRO A 92 -6.76 14.29 14.32
C PRO A 92 -7.53 14.71 13.07
N LEU A 93 -8.54 15.55 13.21
CA LEU A 93 -9.32 16.07 12.09
C LEU A 93 -8.48 16.95 11.15
N ALA A 94 -7.59 17.79 11.68
CA ALA A 94 -6.70 18.61 10.85
C ALA A 94 -5.74 17.74 10.02
N VAL A 95 -5.21 16.67 10.62
CA VAL A 95 -4.37 15.70 9.91
C VAL A 95 -5.14 14.99 8.79
N LEU A 96 -6.39 14.59 9.07
CA LEU A 96 -7.27 13.94 8.10
C LEU A 96 -7.55 14.85 6.88
N ILE A 97 -7.95 16.11 7.16
CA ILE A 97 -8.24 17.09 6.09
C ILE A 97 -6.99 17.36 5.26
N THR A 98 -5.84 17.51 5.90
CA THR A 98 -4.56 17.71 5.19
C THR A 98 -4.21 16.50 4.32
N ALA A 99 -4.42 15.27 4.81
CA ALA A 99 -4.20 14.06 4.04
C ALA A 99 -5.06 14.03 2.76
N ILE A 100 -6.34 14.40 2.88
CA ILE A 100 -7.26 14.52 1.72
C ILE A 100 -6.79 15.65 0.79
N GLY A 101 -6.38 16.80 1.34
CA GLY A 101 -5.84 17.91 0.55
C GLY A 101 -4.61 17.52 -0.26
N VAL A 102 -3.65 16.79 0.34
CA VAL A 102 -2.47 16.26 -0.36
C VAL A 102 -2.86 15.27 -1.44
N SER A 103 -3.83 14.39 -1.18
CA SER A 103 -4.37 13.44 -2.16
C SER A 103 -4.90 14.18 -3.40
N TYR A 104 -5.80 15.15 -3.22
CA TYR A 104 -6.32 15.95 -4.33
C TYR A 104 -5.25 16.79 -5.02
N LEU A 105 -4.27 17.32 -4.28
CA LEU A 105 -3.13 18.03 -4.90
C LEU A 105 -2.37 17.12 -5.86
N LEU A 106 -2.02 15.90 -5.45
CA LEU A 106 -1.31 14.94 -6.29
C LEU A 106 -2.13 14.53 -7.53
N GLN A 107 -3.44 14.28 -7.37
CA GLN A 107 -4.33 13.95 -8.47
C GLN A 107 -4.43 15.09 -9.48
N ASN A 108 -4.60 16.33 -9.01
CA ASN A 108 -4.70 17.50 -9.90
C ASN A 108 -3.35 17.83 -10.57
N LEU A 109 -2.22 17.68 -9.88
CA LEU A 109 -0.91 17.80 -10.49
C LEU A 109 -0.70 16.75 -11.59
N ALA A 110 -1.09 15.50 -11.34
CA ALA A 110 -1.03 14.46 -12.35
C ALA A 110 -1.95 14.77 -13.55
N LEU A 111 -3.17 15.29 -13.29
CA LEU A 111 -4.10 15.73 -14.33
C LEU A 111 -3.52 16.83 -15.20
N LEU A 112 -2.84 17.83 -14.61
CA LEU A 112 -2.21 18.94 -15.33
C LEU A 112 -1.01 18.49 -16.18
N ILE A 113 -0.21 17.53 -15.67
CA ILE A 113 1.01 17.05 -16.34
C ILE A 113 0.69 16.02 -17.43
N TYR A 114 -0.18 15.06 -17.14
CA TYR A 114 -0.43 13.89 -17.99
C TYR A 114 -1.76 13.97 -18.76
N GLY A 115 -2.64 14.89 -18.42
CA GLY A 115 -4.00 14.98 -18.96
C GLY A 115 -4.98 14.04 -18.28
N SER A 116 -6.26 14.11 -18.71
CA SER A 116 -7.36 13.31 -18.14
C SER A 116 -7.43 11.88 -18.73
N GLU A 117 -6.74 11.65 -19.83
CA GLU A 117 -6.83 10.39 -20.56
C GLU A 117 -6.05 9.26 -19.88
N GLN A 118 -6.49 8.03 -20.15
CA GLN A 118 -5.78 6.85 -19.68
C GLN A 118 -4.46 6.70 -20.44
N LYS A 119 -3.38 6.48 -19.71
CA LYS A 119 -2.08 6.13 -20.27
C LYS A 119 -1.85 4.63 -20.15
N ALA A 120 -1.42 4.00 -21.24
CA ALA A 120 -1.04 2.59 -21.21
C ALA A 120 0.19 2.41 -20.31
N PHE A 121 0.16 1.38 -19.46
CA PHE A 121 1.31 1.02 -18.65
C PHE A 121 2.24 0.13 -19.47
N PRO A 122 3.56 0.41 -19.49
CA PRO A 122 4.49 -0.38 -20.30
C PRO A 122 4.60 -1.81 -19.78
N MET A 123 4.84 -2.76 -20.68
CA MET A 123 5.18 -4.12 -20.28
C MET A 123 6.61 -4.13 -19.70
N ILE A 124 6.70 -4.14 -18.37
CA ILE A 124 7.98 -4.03 -17.65
C ILE A 124 8.73 -5.34 -17.66
N VAL A 125 8.02 -6.46 -17.50
CA VAL A 125 8.59 -7.80 -17.45
C VAL A 125 7.72 -8.73 -18.28
N ALA A 126 8.29 -9.29 -19.33
CA ALA A 126 7.65 -10.33 -20.12
C ALA A 126 7.98 -11.69 -19.47
N LEU A 127 7.10 -12.15 -18.58
CA LEU A 127 7.22 -13.48 -17.99
C LEU A 127 6.28 -14.46 -18.68
N PRO A 128 6.74 -15.69 -18.96
CA PRO A 128 5.89 -16.69 -19.59
C PRO A 128 4.72 -17.07 -18.67
N THR A 129 3.56 -17.33 -19.28
CA THR A 129 2.42 -17.92 -18.58
C THR A 129 2.71 -19.39 -18.27
N VAL A 130 2.52 -19.80 -17.03
CA VAL A 130 2.70 -21.18 -16.60
C VAL A 130 1.36 -21.90 -16.69
N HIS A 131 1.35 -23.06 -17.36
CA HIS A 131 0.18 -23.90 -17.51
C HIS A 131 0.32 -25.13 -16.62
N ILE A 132 -0.60 -25.30 -15.67
CA ILE A 132 -0.65 -26.47 -14.79
C ILE A 132 -2.05 -27.08 -14.87
N GLY A 133 -2.19 -28.15 -15.64
CA GLY A 133 -3.50 -28.73 -15.92
C GLY A 133 -4.40 -27.74 -16.68
N GLY A 134 -5.60 -27.46 -16.17
CA GLY A 134 -6.54 -26.48 -16.73
C GLY A 134 -6.40 -25.06 -16.19
N VAL A 135 -5.34 -24.76 -15.41
CA VAL A 135 -5.13 -23.46 -14.76
C VAL A 135 -4.02 -22.70 -15.47
N TYR A 136 -4.28 -21.41 -15.74
CA TYR A 136 -3.35 -20.49 -16.40
C TYR A 136 -2.86 -19.47 -15.37
N ILE A 137 -1.56 -19.43 -15.11
CA ILE A 137 -0.95 -18.49 -14.16
C ILE A 137 -0.05 -17.53 -14.94
N ASP A 138 -0.47 -16.28 -15.05
CA ASP A 138 0.36 -15.26 -15.67
C ASP A 138 1.64 -15.05 -14.88
N GLY A 139 2.77 -14.88 -15.58
CA GLY A 139 4.06 -14.68 -14.95
C GLY A 139 4.08 -13.45 -14.02
N ILE A 140 3.31 -12.41 -14.34
CA ILE A 140 3.12 -11.23 -13.45
C ILE A 140 2.45 -11.63 -12.13
N THR A 141 1.45 -12.50 -12.16
CA THR A 141 0.80 -13.04 -10.95
C THR A 141 1.82 -13.74 -10.06
N LEU A 142 2.63 -14.63 -10.64
CA LEU A 142 3.67 -15.35 -9.90
C LEU A 142 4.72 -14.39 -9.32
N ALA A 143 5.19 -13.44 -10.14
CA ALA A 143 6.13 -12.41 -9.69
C ALA A 143 5.56 -11.58 -8.55
N THR A 144 4.29 -11.17 -8.63
CA THR A 144 3.61 -10.41 -7.57
C THR A 144 3.60 -11.19 -6.26
N LEU A 145 3.23 -12.46 -6.29
CA LEU A 145 3.19 -13.32 -5.10
C LEU A 145 4.57 -13.49 -4.47
N VAL A 146 5.58 -13.83 -5.29
CA VAL A 146 6.95 -14.08 -4.81
C VAL A 146 7.57 -12.79 -4.25
N VAL A 147 7.53 -11.69 -5.02
CA VAL A 147 8.13 -10.42 -4.60
C VAL A 147 7.43 -9.88 -3.36
N THR A 148 6.09 -9.96 -3.30
CA THR A 148 5.35 -9.57 -2.10
C THR A 148 5.79 -10.39 -0.90
N ALA A 149 5.85 -11.71 -1.00
CA ALA A 149 6.27 -12.57 0.11
C ALA A 149 7.70 -12.22 0.58
N VAL A 150 8.63 -12.01 -0.35
CA VAL A 150 10.01 -11.59 -0.04
C VAL A 150 10.03 -10.25 0.68
N ILE A 151 9.32 -9.24 0.18
CA ILE A 151 9.23 -7.92 0.80
C ILE A 151 8.61 -8.00 2.18
N MET A 152 7.56 -8.79 2.36
CA MET A 152 6.90 -8.99 3.64
C MET A 152 7.86 -9.56 4.69
N VAL A 153 8.63 -10.58 4.33
CA VAL A 153 9.67 -11.16 5.19
C VAL A 153 10.77 -10.12 5.46
N ALA A 154 11.24 -9.43 4.43
CA ALA A 154 12.29 -8.42 4.57
C ALA A 154 11.89 -7.28 5.51
N ILE A 155 10.68 -6.74 5.38
CA ILE A 155 10.14 -5.69 6.27
C ILE A 155 9.99 -6.20 7.70
N SER A 156 9.46 -7.42 7.86
CA SER A 156 9.33 -8.04 9.19
C SER A 156 10.70 -8.20 9.86
N LEU A 157 11.70 -8.69 9.13
CA LEU A 157 13.07 -8.82 9.64
C LEU A 157 13.69 -7.44 9.92
N PHE A 158 13.51 -6.46 9.02
CA PHE A 158 13.99 -5.10 9.21
C PHE A 158 13.48 -4.50 10.53
N ILE A 159 12.18 -4.56 10.77
CA ILE A 159 11.56 -3.99 11.99
C ILE A 159 11.98 -4.76 13.24
N ASN A 160 12.13 -6.08 13.16
CA ASN A 160 12.45 -6.88 14.34
C ASN A 160 13.95 -6.94 14.67
N LYS A 161 14.83 -6.86 13.67
CA LYS A 161 16.26 -7.13 13.84
C LYS A 161 17.14 -5.89 13.74
N THR A 162 16.71 -4.81 13.07
CA THR A 162 17.58 -3.63 12.86
C THR A 162 17.48 -2.60 13.99
N ARG A 163 18.51 -1.73 14.11
CA ARG A 163 18.49 -0.60 15.04
C ARG A 163 17.35 0.38 14.73
N MET A 164 17.11 0.66 13.45
CA MET A 164 16.03 1.54 13.01
C MET A 164 14.66 0.92 13.34
N GLY A 165 14.48 -0.39 13.11
CA GLY A 165 13.25 -1.09 13.48
C GLY A 165 12.97 -1.09 15.00
N LYS A 166 14.02 -1.19 15.83
CA LYS A 166 13.89 -1.02 17.29
C LYS A 166 13.48 0.41 17.66
N ALA A 167 14.08 1.42 17.00
CA ALA A 167 13.69 2.83 17.18
C ALA A 167 12.21 3.06 16.75
N MET A 168 11.78 2.48 15.64
CA MET A 168 10.39 2.54 15.18
C MET A 168 9.41 1.97 16.21
N ARG A 169 9.74 0.83 16.82
CA ARG A 169 8.91 0.23 17.86
C ARG A 169 8.88 1.07 19.14
N ALA A 170 10.02 1.60 19.57
CA ALA A 170 10.07 2.50 20.73
C ALA A 170 9.20 3.74 20.51
N VAL A 171 9.32 4.40 19.36
CA VAL A 171 8.51 5.58 18.99
C VAL A 171 7.02 5.23 18.87
N SER A 172 6.67 4.00 18.48
CA SER A 172 5.28 3.56 18.37
C SER A 172 4.59 3.37 19.72
N GLU A 173 5.37 3.02 20.76
CA GLU A 173 4.86 2.83 22.13
C GLU A 173 4.77 4.17 22.87
N ASP A 174 5.85 4.97 22.86
CA ASP A 174 5.88 6.26 23.53
C ASP A 174 6.94 7.16 22.86
N LYS A 175 6.49 8.28 22.27
CA LYS A 175 7.37 9.22 21.56
C LYS A 175 8.28 10.00 22.54
N GLU A 176 7.74 10.41 23.67
CA GLU A 176 8.45 11.22 24.65
C GLU A 176 9.51 10.39 25.36
N ALA A 177 9.16 9.18 25.81
CA ALA A 177 10.10 8.24 26.39
C ALA A 177 11.21 7.84 25.40
N ALA A 178 10.88 7.64 24.13
CA ALA A 178 11.87 7.34 23.09
C ALA A 178 12.87 8.51 22.91
N GLU A 179 12.38 9.75 22.94
CA GLU A 179 13.24 10.95 22.82
C GLU A 179 14.19 11.09 24.02
N LEU A 180 13.70 10.84 25.23
CA LEU A 180 14.52 10.82 26.45
C LEU A 180 15.63 9.76 26.41
N MET A 181 15.37 8.64 25.70
CA MET A 181 16.37 7.59 25.46
C MET A 181 17.31 7.88 24.29
N GLY A 182 17.29 9.11 23.74
CA GLY A 182 18.17 9.56 22.66
C GLY A 182 17.75 9.10 21.26
N ILE A 183 16.52 8.61 21.08
CA ILE A 183 15.99 8.22 19.76
C ILE A 183 15.43 9.46 19.07
N SER A 184 15.95 9.79 17.88
CA SER A 184 15.41 10.88 17.07
C SER A 184 14.05 10.49 16.49
N VAL A 185 12.96 10.95 17.13
CA VAL A 185 11.57 10.71 16.71
C VAL A 185 11.34 11.23 15.29
N ASN A 186 11.85 12.42 14.97
CA ASN A 186 11.72 13.01 13.64
C ASN A 186 12.30 12.10 12.55
N ARG A 187 13.54 11.69 12.70
CA ARG A 187 14.23 10.81 11.75
C ARG A 187 13.52 9.47 11.61
N THR A 188 13.02 8.91 12.71
CA THR A 188 12.33 7.63 12.72
C THR A 188 11.03 7.70 11.92
N ILE A 189 10.23 8.75 12.10
CA ILE A 189 8.99 8.96 11.37
C ILE A 189 9.27 9.21 9.88
N THR A 190 10.24 10.07 9.54
CA THR A 190 10.61 10.34 8.14
C THR A 190 11.04 9.06 7.41
N VAL A 191 11.88 8.22 8.05
CA VAL A 191 12.29 6.93 7.47
C VAL A 191 11.09 5.99 7.31
N THR A 192 10.14 6.02 8.24
CA THR A 192 8.90 5.23 8.13
C THR A 192 8.07 5.64 6.91
N PHE A 193 7.90 6.94 6.69
CA PHE A 193 7.21 7.45 5.50
C PHE A 193 7.93 7.07 4.21
N ALA A 194 9.28 7.18 4.21
CA ALA A 194 10.09 6.79 3.06
C ALA A 194 9.92 5.31 2.69
N ILE A 195 9.99 4.41 3.68
CA ILE A 195 9.82 2.97 3.46
C ILE A 195 8.38 2.66 3.03
N GLY A 196 7.38 3.21 3.74
CA GLY A 196 5.97 3.02 3.37
C GLY A 196 5.69 3.46 1.93
N SER A 197 6.20 4.62 1.53
CA SER A 197 6.05 5.16 0.17
C SER A 197 6.86 4.38 -0.87
N ALA A 198 8.03 3.84 -0.50
CA ALA A 198 8.78 2.92 -1.37
C ALA A 198 7.97 1.65 -1.66
N LEU A 199 7.25 1.11 -0.66
CA LEU A 199 6.34 -0.03 -0.84
C LEU A 199 5.18 0.33 -1.77
N ALA A 200 4.65 1.55 -1.70
CA ALA A 200 3.66 2.04 -2.66
C ALA A 200 4.24 2.10 -4.10
N GLY A 201 5.52 2.48 -4.25
CA GLY A 201 6.22 2.41 -5.54
C GLY A 201 6.33 1.00 -6.09
N VAL A 202 6.64 0.01 -5.25
CA VAL A 202 6.61 -1.41 -5.67
C VAL A 202 5.19 -1.85 -6.03
N ALA A 203 4.20 -1.49 -5.21
CA ALA A 203 2.80 -1.81 -5.50
C ALA A 203 2.32 -1.19 -6.82
N ALA A 204 2.80 0.02 -7.16
CA ALA A 204 2.49 0.71 -8.42
C ALA A 204 2.90 -0.11 -9.65
N ILE A 205 4.03 -0.79 -9.57
CA ILE A 205 4.56 -1.64 -10.66
C ILE A 205 3.63 -2.82 -10.90
N PHE A 206 3.29 -3.56 -9.85
CA PHE A 206 2.39 -4.71 -9.96
C PHE A 206 0.96 -4.32 -10.29
N TYR A 207 0.48 -3.21 -9.71
CA TYR A 207 -0.83 -2.67 -10.02
C TYR A 207 -0.93 -2.24 -11.50
N GLY A 208 0.06 -1.48 -11.99
CA GLY A 208 0.12 -1.04 -13.38
C GLY A 208 0.22 -2.22 -14.35
N ALA A 209 1.01 -3.23 -14.03
CA ALA A 209 1.12 -4.45 -14.83
C ALA A 209 -0.18 -5.27 -14.86
N ALA A 210 -0.93 -5.31 -13.75
CA ALA A 210 -2.19 -6.04 -13.65
C ALA A 210 -3.36 -5.33 -14.35
N TYR A 211 -3.43 -3.98 -14.27
CA TYR A 211 -4.54 -3.19 -14.81
C TYR A 211 -4.24 -2.51 -16.14
N THR A 212 -3.00 -2.51 -16.60
CA THR A 212 -2.51 -2.03 -17.91
C THR A 212 -2.78 -0.56 -18.25
N TYR A 213 -3.64 0.14 -17.54
CA TYR A 213 -3.96 1.56 -17.76
C TYR A 213 -3.94 2.36 -16.46
N ILE A 214 -3.37 3.57 -16.54
CA ILE A 214 -3.25 4.48 -15.40
C ILE A 214 -3.96 5.80 -15.72
N ARG A 215 -4.68 6.32 -14.74
CA ARG A 215 -5.35 7.64 -14.75
C ARG A 215 -4.88 8.46 -13.54
N PRO A 216 -5.09 9.78 -13.54
CA PRO A 216 -4.78 10.61 -12.37
C PRO A 216 -5.50 10.19 -11.07
N THR A 217 -6.64 9.50 -11.18
CA THR A 217 -7.41 9.00 -10.02
C THR A 217 -7.17 7.52 -9.71
N THR A 218 -6.24 6.86 -10.40
CA THR A 218 -6.04 5.39 -10.27
C THR A 218 -5.65 4.98 -8.84
N GLY A 219 -4.98 5.84 -8.09
CA GLY A 219 -4.53 5.51 -6.71
C GLY A 219 -5.65 5.51 -5.66
N ALA A 220 -6.76 6.21 -5.90
CA ALA A 220 -7.80 6.43 -4.90
C ALA A 220 -8.45 5.12 -4.41
N MET A 221 -9.01 4.32 -5.32
CA MET A 221 -9.70 3.08 -4.94
C MET A 221 -8.77 2.00 -4.35
N PRO A 222 -7.61 1.67 -4.96
CA PRO A 222 -6.65 0.77 -4.33
C PRO A 222 -6.17 1.27 -2.96
N GLY A 223 -5.99 2.59 -2.80
CA GLY A 223 -5.64 3.20 -1.53
C GLY A 223 -6.69 2.95 -0.45
N ILE A 224 -7.97 3.21 -0.73
CA ILE A 224 -9.07 2.98 0.22
C ILE A 224 -9.20 1.48 0.53
N LYS A 225 -9.13 0.60 -0.46
CA LYS A 225 -9.20 -0.85 -0.24
C LYS A 225 -8.03 -1.37 0.59
N ALA A 226 -6.82 -0.88 0.35
CA ALA A 226 -5.66 -1.27 1.14
C ALA A 226 -5.70 -0.72 2.56
N PHE A 227 -6.23 0.51 2.76
CA PHE A 227 -6.55 1.01 4.09
C PHE A 227 -7.57 0.10 4.79
N THR A 228 -8.64 -0.27 4.09
CA THR A 228 -9.62 -1.24 4.55
C THR A 228 -8.96 -2.56 4.96
N ALA A 229 -8.03 -3.07 4.15
CA ALA A 229 -7.26 -4.26 4.43
C ALA A 229 -6.39 -4.12 5.69
N ALA A 230 -5.74 -2.98 5.87
CA ALA A 230 -4.94 -2.68 7.06
C ALA A 230 -5.79 -2.68 8.33
N VAL A 231 -6.97 -2.04 8.26
CA VAL A 231 -7.93 -1.99 9.38
C VAL A 231 -8.54 -3.36 9.66
N PHE A 232 -8.96 -4.08 8.62
CA PHE A 232 -9.49 -5.44 8.71
C PHE A 232 -8.49 -6.41 9.35
N GLY A 233 -7.22 -6.30 8.94
CA GLY A 233 -6.14 -7.11 9.49
C GLY A 233 -5.75 -6.73 10.91
N GLY A 234 -5.97 -5.48 11.31
CA GLY A 234 -5.57 -4.85 12.56
C GLY A 234 -4.47 -3.82 12.33
N ILE A 235 -4.86 -2.56 12.18
CA ILE A 235 -3.96 -1.46 11.86
C ILE A 235 -2.85 -1.33 12.92
N GLY A 236 -1.60 -1.17 12.48
CA GLY A 236 -0.41 -1.20 13.34
C GLY A 236 0.22 -2.58 13.51
N SER A 237 -0.46 -3.66 13.09
CA SER A 237 0.08 -5.01 13.05
C SER A 237 0.54 -5.37 11.63
N ILE A 238 1.85 -5.54 11.42
CA ILE A 238 2.42 -5.92 10.12
C ILE A 238 1.82 -7.23 9.60
N PRO A 239 1.85 -8.35 10.38
CA PRO A 239 1.22 -9.59 9.92
C PRO A 239 -0.29 -9.45 9.74
N GLY A 240 -0.94 -8.57 10.52
CA GLY A 240 -2.36 -8.27 10.35
C GLY A 240 -2.66 -7.63 9.01
N ALA A 241 -1.95 -6.56 8.63
CA ALA A 241 -2.14 -5.88 7.36
C ALA A 241 -1.88 -6.81 6.16
N MET A 242 -0.89 -7.70 6.29
CA MET A 242 -0.57 -8.72 5.28
C MET A 242 -1.75 -9.66 5.05
N LEU A 243 -2.23 -10.28 6.13
CA LEU A 243 -3.38 -11.19 6.06
C LEU A 243 -4.64 -10.48 5.59
N GLY A 244 -4.86 -9.25 6.09
CA GLY A 244 -5.99 -8.44 5.67
C GLY A 244 -5.99 -8.14 4.18
N GLY A 245 -4.83 -7.78 3.61
CA GLY A 245 -4.67 -7.54 2.17
C GLY A 245 -4.97 -8.79 1.35
N ILE A 246 -4.38 -9.92 1.71
CA ILE A 246 -4.57 -11.20 1.02
C ILE A 246 -6.04 -11.63 1.07
N LEU A 247 -6.64 -11.63 2.26
CA LEU A 247 -8.04 -12.05 2.43
C LEU A 247 -8.99 -11.14 1.64
N LEU A 248 -8.75 -9.83 1.68
CA LEU A 248 -9.59 -8.85 1.00
C LEU A 248 -9.53 -8.99 -0.52
N GLY A 249 -8.33 -9.24 -1.09
CA GLY A 249 -8.16 -9.52 -2.51
C GLY A 249 -8.85 -10.82 -2.94
N VAL A 250 -8.79 -11.88 -2.11
CA VAL A 250 -9.49 -13.14 -2.35
C VAL A 250 -11.01 -12.93 -2.30
N ILE A 251 -11.53 -12.22 -1.29
CA ILE A 251 -12.95 -11.90 -1.17
C ILE A 251 -13.44 -11.11 -2.39
N GLU A 252 -12.69 -10.08 -2.79
CA GLU A 252 -13.02 -9.27 -3.96
C GLU A 252 -13.08 -10.11 -5.23
N GLN A 253 -12.09 -10.97 -5.45
CA GLN A 253 -12.02 -11.77 -6.67
C GLN A 253 -13.10 -12.87 -6.71
N LEU A 254 -13.40 -13.49 -5.57
CA LEU A 254 -14.53 -14.41 -5.44
C LEU A 254 -15.87 -13.71 -5.73
N SER A 255 -16.04 -12.51 -5.17
CA SER A 255 -17.24 -11.69 -5.40
C SER A 255 -17.40 -11.33 -6.88
N LYS A 256 -16.33 -10.91 -7.56
CA LYS A 256 -16.34 -10.61 -9.01
C LYS A 256 -16.69 -11.82 -9.85
N THR A 257 -16.19 -12.99 -9.48
CA THR A 257 -16.34 -14.21 -10.30
C THR A 257 -17.67 -14.91 -10.10
N TYR A 258 -18.19 -14.94 -8.87
CA TYR A 258 -19.37 -15.76 -8.51
C TYR A 258 -20.63 -14.95 -8.23
N ILE A 259 -20.52 -13.66 -7.92
CA ILE A 259 -21.67 -12.81 -7.61
C ILE A 259 -21.84 -11.76 -8.71
N SER A 260 -21.03 -10.70 -8.67
CA SER A 260 -21.04 -9.63 -9.69
C SER A 260 -19.87 -8.68 -9.47
N THR A 261 -19.30 -8.18 -10.56
CA THR A 261 -18.26 -7.14 -10.52
C THR A 261 -18.79 -5.84 -9.90
N LEU A 262 -20.08 -5.51 -10.12
CA LEU A 262 -20.72 -4.30 -9.58
C LEU A 262 -20.86 -4.35 -8.05
N TRP A 263 -21.09 -5.54 -7.48
CA TRP A 263 -21.26 -5.72 -6.05
C TRP A 263 -19.96 -5.98 -5.29
N ALA A 264 -18.84 -6.23 -6.00
CA ALA A 264 -17.59 -6.63 -5.39
C ALA A 264 -17.09 -5.61 -4.35
N ASP A 265 -17.14 -4.31 -4.67
CA ASP A 265 -16.72 -3.26 -3.76
C ASP A 265 -17.65 -3.16 -2.53
N ALA A 266 -18.95 -3.27 -2.75
CA ALA A 266 -19.93 -3.27 -1.65
C ALA A 266 -19.71 -4.46 -0.70
N ILE A 267 -19.38 -5.64 -1.23
CA ILE A 267 -19.09 -6.83 -0.42
C ILE A 267 -17.79 -6.62 0.37
N VAL A 268 -16.74 -6.11 -0.26
CA VAL A 268 -15.45 -5.83 0.39
C VAL A 268 -15.61 -4.86 1.57
N PHE A 269 -16.30 -3.75 1.36
CA PHE A 269 -16.55 -2.78 2.45
C PHE A 269 -17.57 -3.31 3.47
N GLY A 270 -18.55 -4.09 3.04
CA GLY A 270 -19.51 -4.76 3.93
C GLY A 270 -18.83 -5.73 4.90
N VAL A 271 -17.89 -6.54 4.37
CA VAL A 271 -17.07 -7.45 5.22
C VAL A 271 -16.25 -6.66 6.23
N LEU A 272 -15.66 -5.51 5.83
CA LEU A 272 -14.97 -4.63 6.80
C LEU A 272 -15.90 -4.22 7.94
N VAL A 273 -17.09 -3.72 7.60
CA VAL A 273 -18.05 -3.24 8.62
C VAL A 273 -18.42 -4.37 9.58
N VAL A 274 -18.73 -5.56 9.05
CA VAL A 274 -19.06 -6.73 9.87
C VAL A 274 -17.90 -7.09 10.81
N VAL A 275 -16.68 -7.13 10.28
CA VAL A 275 -15.50 -7.46 11.12
C VAL A 275 -15.25 -6.40 12.19
N LEU A 276 -15.39 -5.12 11.90
CA LEU A 276 -15.21 -4.06 12.90
C LEU A 276 -16.29 -4.07 13.97
N VAL A 277 -17.53 -4.42 13.63
CA VAL A 277 -18.62 -4.56 14.61
C VAL A 277 -18.34 -5.74 15.54
N VAL A 278 -17.87 -6.87 15.01
CA VAL A 278 -17.58 -8.10 15.80
C VAL A 278 -16.26 -7.97 16.56
N LYS A 279 -15.23 -7.42 15.90
CA LYS A 279 -13.87 -7.31 16.44
C LYS A 279 -13.25 -5.96 16.07
N PRO A 280 -13.50 -4.89 16.83
CA PRO A 280 -13.07 -3.53 16.50
C PRO A 280 -11.55 -3.35 16.39
N THR A 281 -10.76 -4.28 16.93
CA THR A 281 -9.29 -4.27 16.79
C THR A 281 -8.80 -4.89 15.47
N GLY A 282 -9.67 -5.41 14.63
CA GLY A 282 -9.31 -6.22 13.46
C GLY A 282 -8.85 -7.64 13.83
N LEU A 283 -8.44 -8.42 12.83
CA LEU A 283 -8.12 -9.85 13.01
C LEU A 283 -6.94 -10.08 13.95
N LEU A 284 -5.84 -9.34 13.80
CA LEU A 284 -4.60 -9.48 14.57
C LEU A 284 -4.18 -8.17 15.29
N GLY A 285 -5.10 -7.25 15.48
CA GLY A 285 -4.87 -6.01 16.23
C GLY A 285 -4.71 -6.27 17.72
N LYS A 286 -3.83 -5.51 18.37
CA LYS A 286 -3.66 -5.54 19.82
C LYS A 286 -4.73 -4.66 20.48
N LYS A 287 -5.30 -5.11 21.61
CA LYS A 287 -6.12 -4.22 22.44
C LYS A 287 -5.23 -3.11 23.00
N ILE A 288 -5.60 -1.87 22.73
CA ILE A 288 -4.97 -0.71 23.37
C ILE A 288 -5.54 -0.68 24.79
N SER A 289 -4.75 -1.05 25.80
CA SER A 289 -5.11 -0.73 27.17
C SER A 289 -4.73 0.72 27.40
N GLU A 290 -5.71 1.57 27.62
CA GLU A 290 -5.43 2.91 28.15
C GLU A 290 -4.68 2.73 29.47
N LYS A 291 -3.46 3.24 29.53
CA LYS A 291 -2.77 3.41 30.82
C LYS A 291 -3.49 4.54 31.53
N VAL A 292 -4.27 4.19 32.55
CA VAL A 292 -4.85 5.12 33.52
C VAL A 292 -3.70 5.73 34.33
#